data_2ec97bba45779364567d88a6c2d672df
#
_entry.id   2ec97bba45779364567d88a6c2d672df
#
_cell.length_a   1.000
_cell.length_b   1.000
_cell.length_c   1.000
_cell.angle_alpha   90.00
_cell.angle_beta   90.00
_cell.angle_gamma   90.00
#
_symmetry.space_group_name_H-M   'P 1'
#
loop_
_entity.id
_entity.type
_entity.pdbx_description
1 polymer ?
#
loop_
_entity_poly.entity_id
_entity_poly.type
_entity_poly.pdbx_seq_one_letter_code
_entity_poly.pdbx_strand_id
1 'polypeptide(L)' 'MKADKVRDLDSAELGVQLREMTEQIYRLRFQILLGQTDGVKKYRVLRKDRARVLTVLRERTAKAGKG' A
#
# COMPACT_ATOMS: atom_id res chain seq x y z
N MET A 1 1.12 -3.05 8.62
CA MET A 1 0.88 -4.36 8.00
C MET A 1 2.13 -5.20 8.03
N LYS A 2 2.04 -6.42 8.50
CA LYS A 2 3.19 -7.33 8.48
C LYS A 2 3.24 -8.06 7.15
N ALA A 3 4.44 -8.35 6.67
CA ALA A 3 4.63 -9.02 5.38
C ALA A 3 3.92 -10.37 5.31
N ASP A 4 3.90 -11.12 6.41
CA ASP A 4 3.25 -12.43 6.45
C ASP A 4 1.74 -12.33 6.19
N LYS A 5 1.08 -11.32 6.79
CA LYS A 5 -0.34 -11.10 6.57
C LYS A 5 -0.64 -10.68 5.13
N VAL A 6 0.24 -9.89 4.55
CA VAL A 6 0.08 -9.47 3.16
C VAL A 6 0.17 -10.67 2.23
N ARG A 7 1.07 -11.59 2.50
CA ARG A 7 1.24 -12.79 1.66
C ARG A 7 0.08 -13.77 1.77
N ASP A 8 -0.67 -13.73 2.87
CA ASP A 8 -1.83 -14.59 3.05
C ASP A 8 -3.06 -14.13 2.26
N LEU A 9 -3.05 -12.89 1.77
CA LEU A 9 -4.21 -12.34 1.05
C LEU A 9 -4.20 -12.72 -0.43
N ASP A 10 -5.41 -12.82 -1.00
CA ASP A 10 -5.59 -13.03 -2.43
C ASP A 10 -5.08 -11.82 -3.22
N SER A 11 -4.68 -12.07 -4.48
CA SER A 11 -4.26 -10.99 -5.37
C SER A 11 -5.36 -9.95 -5.59
N ALA A 12 -6.62 -10.38 -5.67
CA ALA A 12 -7.75 -9.46 -5.80
C ALA A 12 -7.88 -8.56 -4.57
N GLU A 13 -7.77 -9.14 -3.37
CA GLU A 13 -7.80 -8.39 -2.11
C GLU A 13 -6.64 -7.41 -2.00
N LEU A 14 -5.44 -7.86 -2.39
CA LEU A 14 -4.27 -6.99 -2.40
C LEU A 14 -4.46 -5.81 -3.34
N GLY A 15 -5.08 -6.03 -4.49
CA GLY A 15 -5.40 -4.96 -5.42
C GLY A 15 -6.36 -3.93 -4.83
N VAL A 16 -7.40 -4.40 -4.12
CA VAL A 16 -8.34 -3.52 -3.44
C VAL A 16 -7.64 -2.70 -2.35
N GLN A 17 -6.84 -3.36 -1.52
CA GLN A 17 -6.11 -2.68 -0.46
C GLN A 17 -5.13 -1.66 -1.01
N LEU A 18 -4.45 -2.00 -2.11
CA LEU A 18 -3.54 -1.08 -2.76
C LEU A 18 -4.24 0.19 -3.22
N ARG A 19 -5.43 0.02 -3.83
CA ARG A 19 -6.24 1.16 -4.26
C ARG A 19 -6.66 2.03 -3.09
N GLU A 20 -7.17 1.42 -2.02
CA GLU A 20 -7.60 2.15 -0.84
C GLU A 20 -6.45 2.91 -0.19
N MET A 21 -5.29 2.26 -0.06
CA MET A 21 -4.10 2.89 0.50
C MET A 21 -3.64 4.05 -0.35
N THR A 22 -3.68 3.90 -1.66
CA THR A 22 -3.29 4.96 -2.59
C THR A 22 -4.19 6.18 -2.42
N GLU A 23 -5.50 5.97 -2.32
CA GLU A 23 -6.44 7.06 -2.09
C GLU A 23 -6.19 7.77 -0.76
N GLN A 24 -5.97 6.99 0.30
CA GLN A 24 -5.67 7.55 1.62
C GLN A 24 -4.37 8.35 1.61
N ILE A 25 -3.36 7.86 0.92
CA ILE A 25 -2.08 8.54 0.80
C ILE A 25 -2.26 9.89 0.09
N TYR A 26 -3.04 9.93 -0.98
CA TYR A 26 -3.34 11.19 -1.68
C TYR A 26 -4.05 12.18 -0.78
N ARG A 27 -5.05 11.73 -0.03
CA ARG A 27 -5.79 12.59 0.89
C ARG A 27 -4.89 13.15 1.98
N LEU A 28 -4.07 12.30 2.59
CA LEU A 28 -3.14 12.72 3.64
C LEU A 28 -2.08 13.68 3.10
N ARG A 29 -1.56 13.39 1.92
CA ARG A 29 -0.59 14.27 1.27
C ARG A 29 -1.19 15.65 1.03
N PHE A 30 -2.42 15.69 0.56
CA PHE A 30 -3.12 16.95 0.32
C PHE A 30 -3.30 17.73 1.63
N GLN A 31 -3.71 17.05 2.70
CA GLN A 31 -3.86 17.67 4.01
C GLN A 31 -2.54 18.23 4.53
N ILE A 32 -1.45 17.48 4.37
CA ILE A 32 -0.12 17.92 4.80
C ILE A 32 0.28 19.18 4.01
N LEU A 33 0.02 19.22 2.71
CA LEU A 33 0.30 20.39 1.88
C LEU A 33 -0.49 21.62 2.31
N LEU A 34 -1.68 21.42 2.90
CA LEU A 34 -2.49 22.50 3.42
C LEU A 34 -2.06 22.96 4.82
N GLY A 35 -1.00 22.37 5.37
CA GLY A 35 -0.48 22.74 6.67
C GLY A 35 -0.94 21.86 7.82
N GLN A 36 -1.73 20.84 7.56
CA GLN A 36 -2.19 19.88 8.58
C GLN A 36 -1.16 18.77 8.72
N THR A 37 -0.29 18.88 9.72
CA THR A 37 0.82 17.94 9.88
C THR A 37 0.49 16.73 10.74
N ASP A 38 -0.71 16.66 11.29
CA ASP A 38 -1.12 15.57 12.18
C ASP A 38 -1.09 14.20 11.50
N GLY A 39 -1.26 14.17 10.16
CA GLY A 39 -1.28 12.95 9.40
C GLY A 39 0.07 12.44 8.91
N VAL A 40 1.19 13.09 9.28
CA VAL A 40 2.51 12.73 8.75
C VAL A 40 2.90 11.31 9.15
N LYS A 41 2.69 10.92 10.40
CA LYS A 41 3.02 9.57 10.88
C LYS A 41 2.20 8.53 10.14
N LYS A 42 0.90 8.76 10.01
CA LYS A 42 -0.01 7.86 9.30
C LYS A 42 0.37 7.75 7.82
N TYR A 43 0.73 8.87 7.21
CA TYR A 43 1.19 8.93 5.84
C TYR A 43 2.42 8.04 5.63
N ARG A 44 3.39 8.11 6.54
CA ARG A 44 4.61 7.28 6.44
C ARG A 44 4.29 5.80 6.59
N VAL A 45 3.42 5.44 7.53
CA VAL A 45 3.01 4.05 7.73
C VAL A 45 2.30 3.52 6.48
N LEU A 46 1.38 4.29 5.93
CA LEU A 46 0.63 3.91 4.72
C LEU A 46 1.55 3.72 3.53
N ARG A 47 2.55 4.58 3.38
CA ARG A 47 3.52 4.44 2.29
C ARG A 47 4.30 3.13 2.40
N LYS A 48 4.72 2.77 3.59
CA LYS A 48 5.42 1.50 3.82
C LYS A 48 4.52 0.31 3.56
N ASP A 49 3.29 0.36 4.04
CA ASP A 49 2.32 -0.71 3.82
C ASP A 49 2.02 -0.88 2.33
N ARG A 50 1.81 0.22 1.62
CA ARG A 50 1.59 0.20 0.19
C ARG A 50 2.76 -0.43 -0.55
N ALA A 51 3.98 -0.10 -0.16
CA ALA A 51 5.18 -0.67 -0.76
C ALA A 51 5.25 -2.18 -0.55
N ARG A 52 4.88 -2.67 0.64
CA ARG A 52 4.84 -4.11 0.93
C ARG A 52 3.82 -4.82 0.06
N VAL A 53 2.62 -4.28 -0.04
CA VAL A 53 1.56 -4.85 -0.89
C VAL A 53 2.02 -4.89 -2.34
N LEU A 54 2.60 -3.81 -2.81
CA LEU A 54 3.09 -3.72 -4.18
C LEU A 54 4.20 -4.73 -4.45
N THR A 55 5.11 -4.91 -3.49
CA THR A 55 6.19 -5.89 -3.61
C THR A 55 5.65 -7.30 -3.73
N VAL A 56 4.68 -7.67 -2.90
CA VAL A 56 4.05 -9.00 -2.96
C VAL A 56 3.35 -9.22 -4.29
N LEU A 57 2.63 -8.22 -4.77
CA LEU A 57 1.97 -8.31 -6.08
C LEU A 57 2.98 -8.47 -7.21
N ARG A 58 4.10 -7.77 -7.16
CA ARG A 58 5.17 -7.90 -8.15
C ARG A 58 5.79 -9.28 -8.12
N GLU A 59 6.02 -9.83 -6.93
CA GLU A 59 6.53 -11.19 -6.79
C GLU A 59 5.60 -12.20 -7.44
N ARG A 60 4.30 -12.08 -7.19
CA ARG A 60 3.30 -12.98 -7.78
C ARG A 60 3.24 -12.85 -9.30
N THR A 61 3.27 -11.62 -9.80
CA THR A 61 3.27 -11.35 -11.23
C THR A 61 4.53 -11.91 -11.90
N ALA A 62 5.68 -11.72 -11.27
CA ALA A 62 6.95 -12.23 -11.80
C ALA A 62 6.95 -13.75 -11.91
N LYS A 63 6.42 -14.43 -10.87
CA LYS A 63 6.32 -15.89 -10.89
C LYS A 63 5.36 -16.37 -11.97
N ALA A 64 4.23 -15.71 -12.12
CA ALA A 64 3.26 -16.04 -13.16
C ALA A 64 3.81 -15.74 -14.56
N GLY A 65 4.56 -14.63 -14.68
CA GLY A 65 5.11 -14.22 -15.99
C GLY A 65 6.22 -15.12 -16.50
N LYS A 66 6.85 -15.88 -15.62
CA LYS A 66 7.90 -16.82 -16.03
C LYS A 66 7.37 -18.20 -16.42
N GLY A 67 6.12 -18.42 -16.15
CA GLY A 67 5.48 -19.69 -16.44
C GLY A 67 5.25 -19.93 -17.92
#